data_ed89291a217cd6c0b85d6b85c88de28c
#
_entry.id   ed89291a217cd6c0b85d6b85c88de28c
#
_cell.length_a   1.000
_cell.length_b   1.000
_cell.length_c   1.000
_cell.angle_alpha   90.00
_cell.angle_beta   90.00
_cell.angle_gamma   90.00
#
_symmetry.space_group_name_H-M   'P 1'
#
loop_
_entity.id
_entity.type
_entity.pdbx_description
1 polymer ?
#
loop_
_entity_poly.entity_id
_entity_poly.type
_entity_poly.pdbx_seq_one_letter_code
_entity_poly.pdbx_strand_id
1 'polypeptide(L)'
;EDLGVTNIILLSKRPSDDNLEDLDMWTPYGIKRRDYQTLIDTIPTLEFALRIREARREAHYRDKTMQVRLVGCTTEYARVMHLDIRRGHFLSAVDVQNEDNVCALGAGVVERFFPLEDPVGQTIRIRDIPYRVVGIMKARLPMAGIAGSLDSQDFGEDVYIPVTTFWRRIGDR
;
A
#
# COMPACT_ATOMS: atom_id res chain seq x y z
N GLU A 1 -33.24 -1.43 -3.83
CA GLU A 1 -32.46 -0.95 -2.63
C GLU A 1 -31.12 -1.67 -2.67
N ASP A 2 -30.17 -1.09 -3.42
CA ASP A 2 -28.80 -1.58 -3.49
C ASP A 2 -28.07 -1.22 -2.20
N LEU A 3 -27.89 -2.19 -1.34
CA LEU A 3 -26.89 -2.14 -0.30
C LEU A 3 -25.51 -2.33 -0.97
N GLY A 4 -25.01 -1.24 -1.55
CA GLY A 4 -23.80 -1.23 -2.34
C GLY A 4 -22.55 -1.54 -1.54
N VAL A 5 -22.31 -2.82 -1.26
CA VAL A 5 -20.97 -3.29 -0.94
C VAL A 5 -20.26 -3.55 -2.27
N THR A 6 -19.63 -2.53 -2.81
CA THR A 6 -18.93 -2.62 -4.10
C THR A 6 -17.52 -3.17 -3.98
N ASN A 7 -16.97 -3.27 -2.76
CA ASN A 7 -15.58 -3.68 -2.55
C ASN A 7 -15.49 -4.94 -1.68
N ILE A 8 -14.81 -5.96 -2.19
CA ILE A 8 -14.47 -7.18 -1.44
C ILE A 8 -12.97 -7.13 -1.16
N ILE A 9 -12.59 -7.22 0.12
CA ILE A 9 -11.21 -7.26 0.56
C ILE A 9 -10.86 -8.69 0.96
N LEU A 10 -9.94 -9.30 0.23
CA LEU A 10 -9.40 -10.62 0.55
C LEU A 10 -8.06 -10.45 1.26
N LEU A 11 -8.00 -10.83 2.52
CA LEU A 11 -6.80 -10.75 3.34
C LEU A 11 -6.24 -12.15 3.58
N SER A 12 -4.94 -12.32 3.34
CA SER A 12 -4.21 -13.49 3.78
C SER A 12 -3.78 -13.28 5.24
N LYS A 13 -4.38 -14.02 6.16
CA LYS A 13 -4.01 -13.98 7.58
C LYS A 13 -3.31 -15.28 7.96
N ARG A 14 -2.09 -15.17 8.49
CA ARG A 14 -1.38 -16.35 9.01
C ARG A 14 -2.17 -16.95 10.18
N PRO A 15 -2.38 -18.28 10.24
CA PRO A 15 -2.96 -18.90 11.42
C PRO A 15 -2.13 -18.57 12.65
N SER A 16 -2.79 -18.38 13.79
CA SER A 16 -2.10 -18.27 15.09
C SER A 16 -1.42 -19.61 15.42
N ASP A 17 -0.30 -19.54 16.13
CA ASP A 17 0.59 -20.68 16.41
C ASP A 17 -0.07 -21.88 17.13
N ASP A 18 -1.28 -21.72 17.63
CA ASP A 18 -2.00 -22.77 18.38
C ASP A 18 -2.50 -23.95 17.51
N ASN A 19 -2.43 -23.87 16.18
CA ASN A 19 -2.90 -24.90 15.24
C ASN A 19 -1.82 -25.38 14.26
N LEU A 20 -0.54 -25.23 14.59
CA LEU A 20 0.57 -25.57 13.68
C LEU A 20 0.96 -27.05 13.65
N GLU A 21 0.34 -27.91 14.49
CA GLU A 21 0.72 -29.33 14.56
C GLU A 21 0.33 -30.13 13.30
N ASP A 22 -0.61 -29.62 12.46
CA ASP A 22 -1.10 -30.32 11.27
C ASP A 22 -0.77 -29.62 9.92
N LEU A 23 -0.02 -28.53 9.92
CA LEU A 23 0.36 -27.87 8.69
C LEU A 23 1.78 -28.28 8.28
N ASP A 24 1.87 -29.09 7.23
CA ASP A 24 3.12 -29.40 6.55
C ASP A 24 3.94 -28.12 6.34
N MET A 25 5.16 -28.07 6.88
CA MET A 25 6.08 -26.93 6.87
C MET A 25 6.42 -26.43 5.44
N TRP A 26 5.92 -27.12 4.41
CA TRP A 26 6.11 -26.85 2.99
C TRP A 26 4.87 -26.28 2.28
N THR A 27 3.76 -26.12 2.97
CA THR A 27 2.55 -25.56 2.32
C THR A 27 2.72 -24.06 2.20
N PRO A 28 2.91 -23.51 0.97
CA PRO A 28 3.05 -22.09 0.79
C PRO A 28 1.72 -21.41 1.12
N TYR A 29 1.71 -20.69 2.25
CA TYR A 29 0.55 -19.98 2.78
C TYR A 29 0.33 -18.64 2.07
N GLY A 30 -0.92 -18.29 1.87
CA GLY A 30 -1.33 -16.98 1.38
C GLY A 30 -1.88 -16.98 -0.06
N ILE A 31 -2.47 -15.84 -0.43
CA ILE A 31 -2.99 -15.61 -1.78
C ILE A 31 -1.81 -15.49 -2.74
N LYS A 32 -1.70 -16.45 -3.66
CA LYS A 32 -0.63 -16.51 -4.65
C LYS A 32 -0.99 -15.72 -5.91
N ARG A 33 0.03 -15.46 -6.74
CA ARG A 33 -0.16 -14.81 -8.04
C ARG A 33 -1.13 -15.57 -8.96
N ARG A 34 -1.20 -16.90 -8.84
CA ARG A 34 -2.15 -17.75 -9.58
C ARG A 34 -3.59 -17.51 -9.14
N ASP A 35 -3.81 -17.34 -7.84
CA ASP A 35 -5.14 -17.15 -7.27
C ASP A 35 -5.76 -15.83 -7.75
N TYR A 36 -4.93 -14.79 -7.88
CA TYR A 36 -5.31 -13.50 -8.45
C TYR A 36 -5.81 -13.65 -9.91
N GLN A 37 -5.08 -14.40 -10.74
CA GLN A 37 -5.50 -14.63 -12.13
C GLN A 37 -6.80 -15.43 -12.18
N THR A 38 -6.92 -16.49 -11.37
CA THR A 38 -8.14 -17.29 -11.27
C THR A 38 -9.33 -16.45 -10.84
N LEU A 39 -9.17 -15.52 -9.89
CA LEU A 39 -10.24 -14.62 -9.45
C LEU A 39 -10.72 -13.71 -10.59
N ILE A 40 -9.80 -13.12 -11.34
CA ILE A 40 -10.15 -12.27 -12.50
C ILE A 40 -10.90 -13.08 -13.56
N ASP A 41 -10.42 -14.28 -13.86
CA ASP A 41 -10.99 -15.13 -14.92
C ASP A 41 -12.34 -15.73 -14.52
N THR A 42 -12.60 -15.89 -13.22
CA THR A 42 -13.81 -16.57 -12.70
C THR A 42 -14.94 -15.60 -12.41
N ILE A 43 -14.66 -14.32 -12.12
CA ILE A 43 -15.68 -13.35 -11.71
C ILE A 43 -15.86 -12.29 -12.82
N PRO A 44 -16.79 -12.47 -13.75
CA PRO A 44 -16.97 -11.58 -14.90
C PRO A 44 -17.50 -10.19 -14.52
N THR A 45 -18.04 -10.03 -13.32
CA THR A 45 -18.53 -8.74 -12.78
C THR A 45 -17.45 -7.96 -12.02
N LEU A 46 -16.23 -8.49 -11.97
CA LEU A 46 -15.12 -7.84 -11.30
C LEU A 46 -14.60 -6.69 -12.15
N GLU A 47 -14.85 -5.46 -11.72
CA GLU A 47 -14.41 -4.27 -12.44
C GLU A 47 -12.90 -4.02 -12.24
N PHE A 48 -12.39 -4.23 -11.03
CA PHE A 48 -10.97 -4.09 -10.68
C PHE A 48 -10.55 -5.10 -9.63
N ALA A 49 -9.37 -5.66 -9.80
CA ALA A 49 -8.69 -6.43 -8.77
C ALA A 49 -7.36 -5.74 -8.43
N LEU A 50 -7.20 -5.35 -7.18
CA LEU A 50 -5.98 -4.70 -6.71
C LEU A 50 -5.08 -5.68 -5.98
N ARG A 51 -3.81 -5.67 -6.33
CA ARG A 51 -2.76 -6.32 -5.56
C ARG A 51 -2.18 -5.31 -4.59
N ILE A 52 -2.29 -5.59 -3.30
CA ILE A 52 -1.80 -4.71 -2.25
C ILE A 52 -0.89 -5.51 -1.34
N ARG A 53 0.22 -4.91 -0.95
CA ARG A 53 1.12 -5.42 0.08
C ARG A 53 1.39 -4.31 1.08
N GLU A 54 1.35 -4.64 2.36
CA GLU A 54 1.58 -3.67 3.42
C GLU A 54 2.67 -4.16 4.35
N ALA A 55 3.48 -3.24 4.83
CA ALA A 55 4.45 -3.51 5.86
C ALA A 55 4.75 -2.23 6.65
N ARG A 56 4.91 -2.33 7.96
CA ARG A 56 5.44 -1.22 8.75
C ARG A 56 6.95 -1.18 8.58
N ARG A 57 7.48 -0.02 8.25
CA ARG A 57 8.91 0.20 8.02
C ARG A 57 9.32 1.57 8.54
N GLU A 58 10.59 1.66 8.90
CA GLU A 58 11.19 2.92 9.26
C GLU A 58 11.62 3.66 7.99
N ALA A 59 11.21 4.92 7.90
CA ALA A 59 11.59 5.84 6.84
C ALA A 59 12.49 6.94 7.41
N HIS A 60 13.44 7.39 6.61
CA HIS A 60 14.42 8.40 6.98
C HIS A 60 14.47 9.53 5.94
N TYR A 61 14.52 10.74 6.42
CA TYR A 61 14.82 11.92 5.62
C TYR A 61 15.73 12.85 6.38
N ARG A 62 16.98 13.02 5.91
CA ARG A 62 18.05 13.75 6.64
C ARG A 62 18.24 13.18 8.05
N ASP A 63 18.01 14.00 9.07
CA ASP A 63 18.11 13.67 10.50
C ASP A 63 16.79 13.15 11.12
N LYS A 64 15.72 13.12 10.31
CA LYS A 64 14.38 12.72 10.76
C LYS A 64 14.10 11.27 10.44
N THR A 65 13.46 10.61 11.39
CA THR A 65 13.04 9.21 11.29
C THR A 65 11.59 9.07 11.70
N MET A 66 10.85 8.20 11.02
CA MET A 66 9.44 7.95 11.30
C MET A 66 9.07 6.51 10.91
N GLN A 67 8.23 5.88 11.72
CA GLN A 67 7.56 4.63 11.32
C GLN A 67 6.45 4.96 10.33
N VAL A 68 6.47 4.32 9.18
CA VAL A 68 5.47 4.51 8.13
C VAL A 68 4.81 3.18 7.78
N ARG A 69 3.57 3.24 7.30
CA ARG A 69 2.95 2.11 6.63
C ARG A 69 3.31 2.15 5.15
N LEU A 70 4.18 1.25 4.74
CA LEU A 70 4.59 1.10 3.35
C LEU A 70 3.55 0.27 2.60
N VAL A 71 2.91 0.85 1.60
CA VAL A 71 1.87 0.24 0.81
C VAL A 71 2.36 0.01 -0.61
N GLY A 72 2.63 -1.24 -0.97
CA GLY A 72 2.92 -1.65 -2.34
C GLY A 72 1.60 -1.84 -3.10
N CYS A 73 1.36 -1.05 -4.13
CA CYS A 73 0.10 -1.05 -4.85
C CYS A 73 0.27 -0.79 -6.35
N THR A 74 -0.83 -0.95 -7.10
CA THR A 74 -0.91 -0.63 -8.52
C THR A 74 -1.46 0.79 -8.74
N THR A 75 -1.45 1.26 -9.97
CA THR A 75 -1.90 2.61 -10.34
C THR A 75 -3.36 2.89 -9.99
N GLU A 76 -4.20 1.86 -10.07
CA GLU A 76 -5.64 1.96 -9.83
C GLU A 76 -5.99 2.15 -8.35
N TYR A 77 -5.03 1.89 -7.45
CA TYR A 77 -5.24 1.95 -6.01
C TYR A 77 -5.78 3.30 -5.55
N ALA A 78 -5.21 4.41 -6.04
CA ALA A 78 -5.67 5.74 -5.68
C ALA A 78 -7.14 5.98 -6.05
N ARG A 79 -7.56 5.49 -7.23
CA ARG A 79 -8.94 5.62 -7.70
C ARG A 79 -9.90 4.77 -6.87
N VAL A 80 -9.59 3.49 -6.66
CA VAL A 80 -10.45 2.57 -5.91
C VAL A 80 -10.57 2.96 -4.44
N MET A 81 -9.49 3.46 -3.86
CA MET A 81 -9.47 3.93 -2.48
C MET A 81 -9.88 5.39 -2.33
N HIS A 82 -10.31 6.04 -3.42
CA HIS A 82 -10.70 7.46 -3.43
C HIS A 82 -9.65 8.37 -2.79
N LEU A 83 -8.38 8.17 -3.14
CA LEU A 83 -7.28 8.99 -2.67
C LEU A 83 -7.11 10.19 -3.58
N ASP A 84 -7.21 11.38 -3.02
CA ASP A 84 -6.96 12.62 -3.73
C ASP A 84 -5.48 13.01 -3.71
N ILE A 85 -5.00 13.50 -4.84
CA ILE A 85 -3.64 14.02 -4.98
C ILE A 85 -3.67 15.52 -4.62
N ARG A 86 -2.76 15.91 -3.73
CA ARG A 86 -2.55 17.31 -3.38
C ARG A 86 -1.56 17.99 -4.33
N ARG A 87 -0.48 17.27 -4.69
CA ARG A 87 0.58 17.79 -5.56
C ARG A 87 1.34 16.63 -6.22
N GLY A 88 1.88 16.88 -7.42
CA GLY A 88 2.56 15.86 -8.21
C GLY A 88 1.58 14.88 -8.84
N HIS A 89 1.94 13.61 -8.88
CA HIS A 89 1.10 12.53 -9.40
C HIS A 89 1.18 11.28 -8.51
N PHE A 90 0.23 10.39 -8.65
CA PHE A 90 0.31 9.06 -8.07
C PHE A 90 1.25 8.16 -8.90
N LEU A 91 1.41 6.92 -8.49
CA LEU A 91 2.22 5.93 -9.22
C LEU A 91 1.68 5.75 -10.64
N SER A 92 2.55 5.76 -11.62
CA SER A 92 2.19 5.52 -13.02
C SER A 92 2.38 4.05 -13.42
N ALA A 93 1.76 3.66 -14.54
CA ALA A 93 1.96 2.32 -15.09
C ALA A 93 3.43 2.04 -15.45
N VAL A 94 4.14 3.07 -15.88
CA VAL A 94 5.57 3.00 -16.20
C VAL A 94 6.39 2.71 -14.93
N ASP A 95 6.11 3.40 -13.82
CA ASP A 95 6.79 3.17 -12.55
C ASP A 95 6.60 1.71 -12.07
N VAL A 96 5.37 1.18 -12.23
CA VAL A 96 5.05 -0.21 -11.87
C VAL A 96 5.76 -1.19 -12.78
N GLN A 97 5.78 -0.93 -14.10
CA GLN A 97 6.40 -1.80 -15.09
C GLN A 97 7.92 -1.83 -14.95
N ASN A 98 8.55 -0.68 -14.74
CA ASN A 98 10.00 -0.55 -14.61
C ASN A 98 10.50 -0.91 -13.20
N GLU A 99 9.59 -1.15 -12.25
CA GLU A 99 9.94 -1.37 -10.84
C GLU A 99 10.72 -0.19 -10.25
N ASP A 100 10.30 1.04 -10.59
CA ASP A 100 11.01 2.25 -10.21
C ASP A 100 10.96 2.48 -8.68
N ASN A 101 12.05 3.00 -8.14
CA ASN A 101 12.11 3.40 -6.74
C ASN A 101 11.50 4.81 -6.57
N VAL A 102 10.19 4.88 -6.73
CA VAL A 102 9.40 6.11 -6.53
C VAL A 102 8.35 5.90 -5.44
N CYS A 103 7.93 6.99 -4.84
CA CYS A 103 6.89 6.94 -3.81
C CYS A 103 5.95 8.15 -3.85
N ALA A 104 4.71 7.95 -3.45
CA ALA A 104 3.78 9.00 -3.09
C ALA A 104 3.58 9.01 -1.56
N LEU A 105 3.52 10.19 -0.96
CA LEU A 105 3.51 10.36 0.49
C LEU A 105 2.13 10.76 1.02
N GLY A 106 1.71 10.15 2.11
CA GLY A 106 0.59 10.62 2.92
C GLY A 106 0.89 11.96 3.60
N ALA A 107 -0.15 12.68 3.97
CA ALA A 107 -0.03 14.04 4.51
C ALA A 107 0.81 14.11 5.80
N GLY A 108 0.65 13.16 6.71
CA GLY A 108 1.41 13.14 7.97
C GLY A 108 2.91 12.91 7.76
N VAL A 109 3.29 12.08 6.76
CA VAL A 109 4.70 11.90 6.39
C VAL A 109 5.29 13.22 5.87
N VAL A 110 4.51 13.95 5.06
CA VAL A 110 4.93 15.27 4.54
C VAL A 110 5.12 16.27 5.66
N GLU A 111 4.18 16.39 6.57
CA GLU A 111 4.25 17.29 7.73
C GLU A 111 5.47 16.97 8.62
N ARG A 112 5.78 15.71 8.79
CA ARG A 112 6.91 15.28 9.64
C ARG A 112 8.26 15.53 8.98
N PHE A 113 8.40 15.15 7.68
CA PHE A 113 9.70 15.22 7.00
C PHE A 113 9.96 16.58 6.34
N PHE A 114 8.91 17.20 5.78
CA PHE A 114 9.03 18.38 4.92
C PHE A 114 8.17 19.57 5.40
N PRO A 115 8.30 20.04 6.66
CA PRO A 115 7.42 21.09 7.19
C PRO A 115 7.53 22.41 6.42
N LEU A 116 8.67 22.68 5.78
CA LEU A 116 8.98 23.94 5.11
C LEU A 116 9.47 23.76 3.67
N GLU A 117 9.57 22.54 3.19
CA GLU A 117 10.13 22.22 1.87
C GLU A 117 9.10 21.55 0.97
N ASP A 118 9.28 21.65 -0.34
CA ASP A 118 8.52 20.88 -1.31
C ASP A 118 9.04 19.43 -1.35
N PRO A 119 8.22 18.44 -0.99
CA PRO A 119 8.63 17.03 -1.02
C PRO A 119 8.82 16.48 -2.43
N VAL A 120 8.10 16.99 -3.44
CA VAL A 120 8.14 16.42 -4.79
C VAL A 120 9.52 16.60 -5.41
N GLY A 121 10.10 15.49 -5.87
CA GLY A 121 11.46 15.44 -6.38
C GLY A 121 12.53 15.13 -5.32
N GLN A 122 12.21 15.25 -4.04
CA GLN A 122 13.12 14.85 -2.95
C GLN A 122 13.22 13.32 -2.84
N THR A 123 14.20 12.85 -2.09
CA THR A 123 14.44 11.42 -1.89
C THR A 123 14.36 11.09 -0.41
N ILE A 124 13.49 10.15 -0.05
CA ILE A 124 13.45 9.53 1.29
C ILE A 124 14.11 8.16 1.23
N ARG A 125 14.54 7.63 2.37
CA ARG A 125 15.12 6.29 2.49
C ARG A 125 14.22 5.40 3.34
N ILE A 126 13.96 4.20 2.85
CA ILE A 126 13.23 3.17 3.58
C ILE A 126 14.10 1.91 3.56
N ARG A 127 14.54 1.43 4.73
CA ARG A 127 15.51 0.33 4.82
C ARG A 127 16.74 0.55 3.93
N ASP A 128 17.36 1.70 3.98
CA ASP A 128 18.51 2.06 3.15
C ASP A 128 18.27 2.16 1.63
N ILE A 129 17.07 1.91 1.16
CA ILE A 129 16.71 2.05 -0.24
C ILE A 129 16.17 3.47 -0.49
N PRO A 130 16.74 4.22 -1.43
CA PRO A 130 16.24 5.53 -1.78
C PRO A 130 14.98 5.44 -2.64
N TYR A 131 13.98 6.25 -2.30
CA TYR A 131 12.74 6.42 -3.07
C TYR A 131 12.55 7.90 -3.39
N ARG A 132 12.38 8.21 -4.67
CA ARG A 132 12.08 9.57 -5.11
C ARG A 132 10.60 9.87 -4.93
N VAL A 133 10.29 10.99 -4.29
CA VAL A 133 8.91 11.45 -4.08
C VAL A 133 8.35 11.99 -5.38
N VAL A 134 7.26 11.42 -5.88
CA VAL A 134 6.58 11.84 -7.11
C VAL A 134 5.24 12.53 -6.85
N GLY A 135 4.68 12.33 -5.67
CA GLY A 135 3.41 12.97 -5.32
C GLY A 135 3.11 12.99 -3.83
N ILE A 136 2.14 13.82 -3.49
CA ILE A 136 1.64 14.03 -2.14
C ILE A 136 0.14 13.81 -2.16
N MET A 137 -0.34 12.99 -1.22
CA MET A 137 -1.77 12.76 -1.05
C MET A 137 -2.39 13.83 -0.14
N LYS A 138 -3.66 14.14 -0.35
CA LYS A 138 -4.41 14.96 0.60
C LYS A 138 -4.62 14.21 1.91
N ALA A 139 -4.65 14.97 3.01
CA ALA A 139 -5.08 14.41 4.29
C ALA A 139 -6.52 13.87 4.14
N ARG A 140 -6.74 12.66 4.63
CA ARG A 140 -8.09 12.11 4.81
C ARG A 140 -8.51 12.36 6.24
N LEU A 141 -9.71 12.91 6.40
CA LEU A 141 -10.36 12.84 7.69
C LEU A 141 -10.69 11.36 7.97
N PRO A 142 -10.42 10.85 9.17
CA PRO A 142 -10.87 9.53 9.55
C PRO A 142 -12.38 9.46 9.29
N MET A 143 -12.81 8.67 8.33
CA MET A 143 -14.24 8.39 8.22
C MET A 143 -14.60 7.64 9.49
N ALA A 144 -15.52 8.19 10.27
CA ALA A 144 -16.13 7.48 11.38
C ALA A 144 -16.70 6.18 10.83
N GLY A 145 -15.99 5.08 11.11
CA GLY A 145 -16.30 3.78 10.55
C GLY A 145 -17.71 3.38 10.93
N ILE A 146 -18.43 2.79 9.99
CA ILE A 146 -19.55 1.90 10.28
C ILE A 146 -19.02 0.90 11.32
N ALA A 147 -19.68 0.89 12.49
CA ALA A 147 -19.28 0.09 13.64
C ALA A 147 -19.08 -1.38 13.24
N GLY A 148 -17.88 -1.86 13.38
CA GLY A 148 -17.57 -3.27 13.22
C GLY A 148 -16.42 -3.52 12.26
N SER A 149 -15.20 -3.47 12.80
CA SER A 149 -13.96 -3.91 12.17
C SER A 149 -13.41 -3.06 11.04
N LEU A 150 -12.47 -2.33 11.39
CA LEU A 150 -11.13 -2.06 10.87
C LEU A 150 -10.67 -0.83 11.62
N ASP A 151 -9.57 -0.91 12.31
CA ASP A 151 -8.88 0.21 12.93
C ASP A 151 -9.03 1.45 12.05
N SER A 152 -9.29 2.59 12.64
CA SER A 152 -9.28 3.88 11.94
C SER A 152 -7.91 4.01 11.28
N GLN A 153 -7.81 3.58 10.01
CA GLN A 153 -6.55 3.60 9.29
C GLN A 153 -6.16 5.05 9.10
N ASP A 154 -5.14 5.46 9.81
CA ASP A 154 -4.53 6.75 9.59
C ASP A 154 -3.69 6.70 8.31
N PHE A 155 -4.31 7.07 7.20
CA PHE A 155 -3.65 7.16 5.90
C PHE A 155 -2.59 8.28 5.85
N GLY A 156 -2.47 9.08 6.90
CA GLY A 156 -1.48 10.13 7.00
C GLY A 156 -0.04 9.59 7.03
N GLU A 157 0.17 8.43 7.64
CA GLU A 157 1.47 7.79 7.76
C GLU A 157 1.82 6.84 6.59
N ASP A 158 1.02 6.86 5.51
CA ASP A 158 1.24 5.97 4.37
C ASP A 158 2.33 6.46 3.43
N VAL A 159 3.09 5.51 2.93
CA VAL A 159 4.01 5.68 1.81
C VAL A 159 3.66 4.66 0.74
N TYR A 160 3.20 5.14 -0.40
CA TYR A 160 2.79 4.30 -1.53
C TYR A 160 3.95 4.09 -2.48
N ILE A 161 4.24 2.84 -2.83
CA ILE A 161 5.28 2.45 -3.79
C ILE A 161 4.70 1.46 -4.81
N PRO A 162 5.33 1.29 -5.99
CA PRO A 162 4.92 0.25 -6.94
C PRO A 162 4.96 -1.14 -6.29
N VAL A 163 3.91 -1.93 -6.47
CA VAL A 163 3.83 -3.28 -5.90
C VAL A 163 4.96 -4.18 -6.38
N THR A 164 5.41 -3.98 -7.61
CA THR A 164 6.56 -4.69 -8.20
C THR A 164 7.86 -4.35 -7.49
N THR A 165 8.07 -3.07 -7.19
CA THR A 165 9.20 -2.58 -6.38
C THR A 165 9.14 -3.13 -4.96
N PHE A 166 7.94 -3.19 -4.36
CA PHE A 166 7.75 -3.78 -3.05
C PHE A 166 8.23 -5.23 -3.02
N TRP A 167 7.80 -6.07 -3.97
CA TRP A 167 8.23 -7.47 -4.04
C TRP A 167 9.74 -7.61 -4.23
N ARG A 168 10.33 -6.83 -5.13
CA ARG A 168 11.76 -6.88 -5.40
C ARG A 168 12.62 -6.45 -4.20
N ARG A 169 12.20 -5.42 -3.46
CA ARG A 169 13.01 -4.78 -2.42
C ARG A 169 12.71 -5.25 -1.00
N ILE A 170 11.46 -5.57 -0.73
CA ILE A 170 11.00 -5.93 0.60
C ILE A 170 10.85 -7.45 0.76
N GLY A 171 10.58 -8.13 -0.35
CA GLY A 171 10.38 -9.58 -0.40
C GLY A 171 8.92 -9.98 -0.18
N ASP A 172 8.66 -11.25 -0.40
CA ASP A 172 7.34 -11.88 -0.35
C ASP A 172 7.13 -12.65 0.98
N ARG A 173 7.69 -12.14 2.08
CA ARG A 173 7.55 -12.77 3.40
C ARG A 173 6.46 -12.12 4.22
#